data_07b06b433879baa8c9a56fdba4868faf
#
_entry.id   07b06b433879baa8c9a56fdba4868faf
#
_cell.length_a   1.000
_cell.length_b   1.000
_cell.length_c   1.000
_cell.angle_alpha   90.00
_cell.angle_beta   90.00
_cell.angle_gamma   90.00
#
_symmetry.space_group_name_H-M   'P 1'
#
loop_
_entity.id
_entity.type
_entity.pdbx_description
1 polymer ?
#
loop_
_entity_poly.entity_id
_entity_poly.type
_entity_poly.pdbx_seq_one_letter_code
_entity_poly.pdbx_strand_id
1 'polypeptide(L)'
;SSAASDVYKRQEGNKEVNCAPHATADVTLGKVALPANVREGYLNLSWTRKEASPMVGTDWEVAYDQFVLPGTKGSTAYLPAKAGQTAFTVDKETGALNSLTLDGQELLATPVTLSLFRPATDNDNRDRNGAYLWRKAGLNQLTQKVVSLKDGKKAATAKVEILNAKGMKVGDADFAYSLNSAGALKVKVTFRPDTAVVKSMARLGLTFEMNDAYGNVAYLGRGDNETYSDRMQ
;
A
#
# COMPACT_ATOMS: atom_id res chain seq x y z
N SER A 1 -0.68 16.06 -17.79
CA SER A 1 -1.55 14.87 -17.78
C SER A 1 -0.75 13.68 -18.31
N SER A 2 -0.42 12.76 -17.47
CA SER A 2 0.42 11.65 -17.85
C SER A 2 -0.40 10.57 -18.57
N ALA A 3 0.18 9.99 -19.62
CA ALA A 3 -0.35 8.84 -20.35
C ALA A 3 -0.65 7.62 -19.45
N ALA A 4 -0.24 7.62 -18.20
CA ALA A 4 -0.52 6.56 -17.24
C ALA A 4 -1.98 6.54 -16.76
N SER A 5 -2.69 7.65 -16.72
CA SER A 5 -4.10 7.67 -16.32
C SER A 5 -5.01 7.02 -17.38
N ASP A 6 -4.66 7.09 -18.64
CA ASP A 6 -5.46 6.54 -19.74
C ASP A 6 -5.40 5.00 -19.84
N VAL A 7 -4.35 4.38 -19.32
CA VAL A 7 -4.21 2.92 -19.36
C VAL A 7 -5.23 2.22 -18.46
N TYR A 8 -5.71 2.90 -17.43
CA TYR A 8 -6.62 2.34 -16.43
C TYR A 8 -8.09 2.78 -16.62
N LYS A 9 -8.34 3.90 -17.27
CA LYS A 9 -9.68 4.42 -17.51
C LYS A 9 -10.24 3.80 -18.82
N ARG A 10 -11.24 2.94 -18.69
CA ARG A 10 -11.81 2.18 -19.82
C ARG A 10 -13.13 2.72 -20.34
N GLN A 11 -13.91 3.33 -19.48
CA GLN A 11 -15.23 3.90 -19.80
C GLN A 11 -15.47 5.14 -18.93
N GLU A 12 -16.16 6.10 -19.49
CA GLU A 12 -16.60 7.31 -18.82
C GLU A 12 -17.96 7.73 -19.34
N GLY A 13 -18.79 8.32 -18.50
CA GLY A 13 -20.07 8.87 -18.90
C GLY A 13 -20.62 9.80 -17.84
N ASN A 14 -21.47 10.71 -18.26
CA ASN A 14 -22.16 11.65 -17.38
C ASN A 14 -23.66 11.43 -17.48
N LYS A 15 -24.36 11.57 -16.37
CA LYS A 15 -25.82 11.51 -16.31
C LYS A 15 -26.36 12.56 -15.37
N GLU A 16 -27.29 13.36 -15.87
CA GLU A 16 -28.00 14.30 -15.03
C GLU A 16 -29.04 13.58 -14.18
N VAL A 17 -29.07 13.90 -12.89
CA VAL A 17 -29.98 13.31 -11.92
C VAL A 17 -30.80 14.42 -11.25
N ASN A 18 -32.11 14.24 -11.20
CA ASN A 18 -33.03 15.09 -10.47
C ASN A 18 -33.65 14.31 -9.32
N CYS A 19 -33.39 14.77 -8.10
CA CYS A 19 -33.98 14.21 -6.89
C CYS A 19 -34.41 15.37 -5.98
N ALA A 20 -35.63 15.33 -5.49
CA ALA A 20 -36.13 16.33 -4.54
C ALA A 20 -35.43 16.18 -3.18
N PRO A 21 -35.34 17.25 -2.38
CA PRO A 21 -34.80 17.16 -1.01
C PRO A 21 -35.56 16.08 -0.21
N HIS A 22 -34.82 15.31 0.58
CA HIS A 22 -35.30 14.17 1.38
C HIS A 22 -35.97 13.04 0.59
N ALA A 23 -35.79 13.00 -0.74
CA ALA A 23 -36.28 11.92 -1.58
C ALA A 23 -35.14 10.99 -2.00
N THR A 24 -35.50 9.81 -2.51
CA THR A 24 -34.59 8.83 -3.10
C THR A 24 -34.99 8.63 -4.56
N ALA A 25 -34.00 8.52 -5.44
CA ALA A 25 -34.21 8.23 -6.86
C ALA A 25 -33.27 7.12 -7.32
N ASP A 26 -33.83 6.15 -8.05
CA ASP A 26 -33.02 5.10 -8.70
C ASP A 26 -32.44 5.61 -10.03
N VAL A 27 -31.14 5.45 -10.21
CA VAL A 27 -30.43 5.90 -11.40
C VAL A 27 -29.78 4.70 -12.10
N THR A 28 -30.27 4.37 -13.28
CA THR A 28 -29.64 3.34 -14.10
C THR A 28 -28.46 3.90 -14.88
N LEU A 29 -27.26 3.41 -14.61
CA LEU A 29 -26.00 3.84 -15.25
C LEU A 29 -25.69 3.09 -16.56
N GLY A 30 -26.53 2.12 -16.93
CA GLY A 30 -26.28 1.25 -18.05
C GLY A 30 -25.42 0.02 -17.68
N LYS A 31 -24.97 -0.71 -18.69
CA LYS A 31 -24.19 -1.93 -18.49
C LYS A 31 -22.70 -1.58 -18.41
N VAL A 32 -22.10 -1.79 -17.26
CA VAL A 32 -20.65 -1.71 -17.09
C VAL A 32 -20.06 -3.10 -17.24
N ALA A 33 -19.13 -3.28 -18.17
CA ALA A 33 -18.48 -4.56 -18.40
C ALA A 33 -16.96 -4.43 -18.33
N LEU A 34 -16.34 -5.35 -17.58
CA LEU A 34 -14.87 -5.47 -17.57
C LEU A 34 -14.42 -6.35 -18.75
N PRO A 35 -13.30 -6.01 -19.41
CA PRO A 35 -12.67 -6.91 -20.38
C PRO A 35 -12.34 -8.28 -19.77
N ALA A 36 -12.38 -9.33 -20.56
CA ALA A 36 -12.18 -10.70 -20.09
C ALA A 36 -10.83 -10.98 -19.41
N ASN A 37 -9.82 -10.17 -19.68
CA ASN A 37 -8.46 -10.29 -19.13
C ASN A 37 -8.20 -9.37 -17.92
N VAL A 38 -9.21 -8.66 -17.43
CA VAL A 38 -9.08 -7.76 -16.28
C VAL A 38 -9.44 -8.52 -15.00
N ARG A 39 -8.55 -8.50 -14.04
CA ARG A 39 -8.72 -9.21 -12.77
C ARG A 39 -9.65 -8.46 -11.82
N GLU A 40 -9.57 -7.16 -11.81
CA GLU A 40 -10.28 -6.29 -10.89
C GLU A 40 -10.52 -4.94 -11.56
N GLY A 41 -11.67 -4.38 -11.38
CA GLY A 41 -12.02 -3.04 -11.86
C GLY A 41 -12.77 -2.28 -10.79
N TYR A 42 -12.79 -0.97 -10.95
CA TYR A 42 -13.47 -0.06 -10.05
C TYR A 42 -14.43 0.82 -10.84
N LEU A 43 -15.65 0.93 -10.36
CA LEU A 43 -16.60 1.94 -10.80
C LEU A 43 -16.52 3.11 -9.82
N ASN A 44 -15.99 4.23 -10.28
CA ASN A 44 -15.96 5.47 -9.52
C ASN A 44 -17.16 6.32 -9.93
N LEU A 45 -17.95 6.74 -8.96
CA LEU A 45 -19.03 7.70 -9.11
C LEU A 45 -18.61 9.02 -8.47
N SER A 46 -18.72 10.10 -9.23
CA SER A 46 -18.51 11.46 -8.73
C SER A 46 -19.79 12.25 -8.91
N TRP A 47 -20.27 12.87 -7.87
CA TRP A 47 -21.47 13.69 -7.86
C TRP A 47 -21.08 15.16 -7.84
N THR A 48 -21.41 15.88 -8.89
CA THR A 48 -21.12 17.30 -9.02
C THR A 48 -22.41 18.12 -9.01
N ARG A 49 -22.28 19.41 -8.79
CA ARG A 49 -23.43 20.32 -8.78
C ARG A 49 -23.88 20.64 -10.19
N LYS A 50 -25.20 20.84 -10.38
CA LYS A 50 -25.76 21.35 -11.63
C LYS A 50 -25.52 22.85 -11.80
N GLU A 51 -25.58 23.59 -10.71
CA GLU A 51 -25.48 25.03 -10.69
C GLU A 51 -24.32 25.46 -9.80
N ALA A 52 -23.59 26.47 -10.25
CA ALA A 52 -22.58 27.12 -9.44
C ALA A 52 -23.24 27.87 -8.27
N SER A 53 -22.52 27.96 -7.16
CA SER A 53 -22.85 28.87 -6.07
C SER A 53 -21.82 29.98 -6.00
N PRO A 54 -22.03 31.05 -5.21
CA PRO A 54 -21.04 32.09 -5.03
C PRO A 54 -19.67 31.60 -4.53
N MET A 55 -19.62 30.40 -3.92
CA MET A 55 -18.41 29.86 -3.30
C MET A 55 -17.75 28.75 -4.12
N VAL A 56 -18.53 27.98 -4.91
CA VAL A 56 -18.02 26.81 -5.64
C VAL A 56 -18.67 26.69 -7.02
N GLY A 57 -17.90 26.24 -7.99
CA GLY A 57 -18.34 25.98 -9.36
C GLY A 57 -19.18 24.72 -9.52
N THR A 58 -19.63 24.44 -10.73
CA THR A 58 -20.37 23.24 -11.10
C THR A 58 -19.50 21.97 -11.12
N ASP A 59 -18.19 22.12 -11.22
CA ASP A 59 -17.18 21.06 -11.19
C ASP A 59 -16.85 20.60 -9.77
N TRP A 60 -17.39 21.28 -8.76
CA TRP A 60 -17.18 20.89 -7.37
C TRP A 60 -17.85 19.55 -7.08
N GLU A 61 -17.04 18.57 -6.67
CA GLU A 61 -17.50 17.25 -6.23
C GLU A 61 -18.15 17.37 -4.85
N VAL A 62 -19.41 17.00 -4.75
CA VAL A 62 -20.18 17.03 -3.49
C VAL A 62 -20.22 15.68 -2.79
N ALA A 63 -20.03 14.60 -3.54
CA ALA A 63 -19.92 13.24 -3.03
C ALA A 63 -19.24 12.36 -4.06
N TYR A 64 -18.67 11.25 -3.61
CA TYR A 64 -18.14 10.20 -4.47
C TYR A 64 -18.38 8.82 -3.85
N ASP A 65 -18.40 7.81 -4.71
CA ASP A 65 -18.47 6.41 -4.32
C ASP A 65 -17.57 5.57 -5.23
N GLN A 66 -17.04 4.48 -4.68
CA GLN A 66 -16.28 3.50 -5.44
C GLN A 66 -16.82 2.09 -5.22
N PHE A 67 -17.13 1.40 -6.30
CA PHE A 67 -17.60 0.02 -6.29
C PHE A 67 -16.58 -0.90 -6.95
N VAL A 68 -16.23 -1.99 -6.26
CA VAL A 68 -15.36 -3.02 -6.85
C VAL A 68 -16.19 -3.85 -7.83
N LEU A 69 -15.72 -3.93 -9.06
CA LEU A 69 -16.33 -4.77 -10.10
C LEU A 69 -15.57 -6.11 -10.15
N PRO A 70 -16.28 -7.24 -10.08
CA PRO A 70 -15.65 -8.55 -10.13
C PRO A 70 -15.05 -8.80 -11.52
N GLY A 71 -13.75 -9.02 -11.56
CA GLY A 71 -13.02 -9.37 -12.77
C GLY A 71 -12.75 -10.85 -12.91
N THR A 72 -11.97 -11.23 -13.92
CA THR A 72 -11.59 -12.63 -14.19
C THR A 72 -10.55 -13.11 -13.19
N LYS A 73 -10.78 -14.25 -12.53
CA LYS A 73 -9.80 -14.87 -11.64
C LYS A 73 -8.56 -15.31 -12.43
N GLY A 74 -7.36 -14.96 -11.96
CA GLY A 74 -6.13 -15.59 -12.43
C GLY A 74 -4.96 -14.68 -12.86
N SER A 75 -5.14 -13.38 -13.09
CA SER A 75 -4.00 -12.49 -13.34
C SER A 75 -3.35 -12.00 -12.05
N THR A 76 -2.04 -12.13 -11.93
CA THR A 76 -1.26 -11.59 -10.78
C THR A 76 -0.52 -10.31 -11.11
N ALA A 77 -0.62 -9.81 -12.33
CA ALA A 77 0.07 -8.61 -12.79
C ALA A 77 -0.88 -7.41 -12.74
N TYR A 78 -0.73 -6.56 -11.75
CA TYR A 78 -1.42 -5.27 -11.67
C TYR A 78 -0.76 -4.19 -12.54
N LEU A 79 0.52 -4.33 -12.80
CA LEU A 79 1.30 -3.41 -13.62
C LEU A 79 1.98 -4.20 -14.72
N PRO A 80 2.11 -3.63 -15.93
CA PRO A 80 2.98 -4.20 -16.93
C PRO A 80 4.42 -4.09 -16.41
N ALA A 81 4.89 -5.14 -15.71
CA ALA A 81 6.30 -5.30 -15.55
C ALA A 81 6.89 -5.37 -16.97
N LYS A 82 7.78 -4.45 -17.33
CA LYS A 82 8.62 -4.67 -18.52
C LYS A 82 9.25 -6.03 -18.31
N ALA A 83 9.14 -6.90 -19.31
CA ALA A 83 9.79 -8.19 -19.31
C ALA A 83 11.32 -7.95 -19.26
N GLY A 84 11.85 -7.79 -18.08
CA GLY A 84 13.25 -7.63 -17.79
C GLY A 84 13.69 -8.74 -16.83
N GLN A 85 14.98 -8.97 -16.70
CA GLN A 85 15.50 -9.90 -15.71
C GLN A 85 15.51 -9.23 -14.33
N THR A 86 14.47 -9.51 -13.54
CA THR A 86 14.45 -9.10 -12.13
C THR A 86 15.18 -10.15 -11.30
N ALA A 87 16.07 -9.69 -10.43
CA ALA A 87 16.70 -10.52 -9.42
C ALA A 87 16.67 -9.81 -8.05
N PHE A 88 16.76 -10.59 -6.98
CA PHE A 88 16.82 -10.06 -5.63
C PHE A 88 17.74 -10.89 -4.75
N THR A 89 18.24 -10.29 -3.68
CA THR A 89 18.98 -10.97 -2.62
C THR A 89 18.46 -10.57 -1.25
N VAL A 90 18.61 -11.47 -0.29
CA VAL A 90 18.21 -11.30 1.10
C VAL A 90 19.46 -11.37 1.97
N ASP A 91 19.59 -10.40 2.86
CA ASP A 91 20.69 -10.36 3.81
C ASP A 91 20.60 -11.53 4.81
N LYS A 92 21.72 -12.22 5.04
CA LYS A 92 21.74 -13.44 5.84
C LYS A 92 21.67 -13.22 7.35
N GLU A 93 22.00 -12.02 7.80
CA GLU A 93 21.99 -11.66 9.22
C GLU A 93 20.66 -11.03 9.64
N THR A 94 20.10 -10.20 8.75
CA THR A 94 18.89 -9.43 9.04
C THR A 94 17.64 -10.00 8.41
N GLY A 95 17.75 -10.81 7.34
CA GLY A 95 16.61 -11.32 6.59
C GLY A 95 15.92 -10.24 5.74
N ALA A 96 16.49 -9.04 5.66
CA ALA A 96 15.98 -7.95 4.86
C ALA A 96 16.29 -8.15 3.36
N LEU A 97 15.39 -7.69 2.50
CA LEU A 97 15.68 -7.55 1.07
C LEU A 97 16.73 -6.45 0.92
N ASN A 98 17.95 -6.81 0.58
CA ASN A 98 19.09 -5.88 0.51
C ASN A 98 19.51 -5.52 -0.91
N SER A 99 18.99 -6.21 -1.94
CA SER A 99 19.16 -5.87 -3.34
C SER A 99 17.92 -6.28 -4.14
N LEU A 100 17.54 -5.42 -5.05
CA LEU A 100 16.53 -5.67 -6.08
C LEU A 100 17.03 -5.07 -7.38
N THR A 101 17.33 -5.91 -8.36
CA THR A 101 17.86 -5.48 -9.65
C THR A 101 16.86 -5.71 -10.78
N LEU A 102 16.86 -4.83 -11.77
CA LEU A 102 16.19 -4.99 -13.05
C LEU A 102 17.22 -4.82 -14.16
N ASP A 103 17.39 -5.84 -15.00
CA ASP A 103 18.40 -5.88 -16.06
C ASP A 103 19.84 -5.56 -15.56
N GLY A 104 20.15 -6.03 -14.34
CA GLY A 104 21.43 -5.82 -13.68
C GLY A 104 21.59 -4.45 -13.00
N GLN A 105 20.61 -3.55 -13.11
CA GLN A 105 20.65 -2.26 -12.46
C GLN A 105 20.00 -2.33 -11.07
N GLU A 106 20.70 -1.89 -10.03
CA GLU A 106 20.20 -1.84 -8.65
C GLU A 106 19.12 -0.77 -8.50
N LEU A 107 18.00 -1.14 -7.91
CA LEU A 107 16.86 -0.26 -7.68
C LEU A 107 16.85 0.33 -6.26
N LEU A 108 17.32 -0.43 -5.27
CA LEU A 108 17.31 -0.02 -3.86
C LEU A 108 18.54 0.81 -3.51
N ALA A 109 18.37 1.88 -2.78
CA ALA A 109 19.43 2.62 -2.10
C ALA A 109 19.64 2.11 -0.66
N THR A 110 18.57 1.61 -0.02
CA THR A 110 18.63 1.00 1.32
C THR A 110 17.85 -0.32 1.36
N PRO A 111 18.20 -1.25 2.27
CA PRO A 111 17.44 -2.48 2.47
C PRO A 111 15.98 -2.22 2.86
N VAL A 112 15.10 -3.14 2.48
CA VAL A 112 13.69 -3.11 2.89
C VAL A 112 13.55 -3.61 4.32
N THR A 113 13.11 -2.76 5.23
CA THR A 113 12.98 -3.06 6.66
C THR A 113 11.56 -2.85 7.19
N LEU A 114 11.26 -3.49 8.31
CA LEU A 114 9.98 -3.30 9.02
C LEU A 114 9.94 -1.91 9.65
N SER A 115 8.80 -1.23 9.49
CA SER A 115 8.54 0.07 10.10
C SER A 115 7.28 0.01 10.95
N LEU A 116 7.43 0.28 12.26
CA LEU A 116 6.34 0.30 13.25
C LEU A 116 6.10 1.69 13.83
N PHE A 117 6.82 2.71 13.34
CA PHE A 117 6.81 4.06 13.88
C PHE A 117 6.56 5.10 12.79
N ARG A 118 5.88 6.17 13.16
CA ARG A 118 5.76 7.42 12.39
C ARG A 118 5.99 8.63 13.33
N PRO A 119 6.29 9.82 12.81
CA PRO A 119 6.24 11.05 13.60
C PRO A 119 4.88 11.16 14.28
N ALA A 120 4.91 11.54 15.55
CA ALA A 120 3.71 11.69 16.36
C ALA A 120 2.99 13.00 16.00
N THR A 121 1.68 12.95 15.93
CA THR A 121 0.82 14.14 15.89
C THR A 121 0.58 14.66 17.33
N ASP A 122 -0.05 15.83 17.45
CA ASP A 122 -0.43 16.38 18.75
C ASP A 122 -1.38 15.45 19.52
N ASN A 123 -2.29 14.80 18.82
CA ASN A 123 -3.20 13.82 19.44
C ASN A 123 -2.47 12.59 19.98
N ASP A 124 -1.42 12.14 19.31
CA ASP A 124 -0.59 11.01 19.78
C ASP A 124 0.19 11.35 21.05
N ASN A 125 0.49 12.64 21.27
CA ASN A 125 1.27 13.12 22.41
C ASN A 125 0.40 13.53 23.61
N ARG A 126 -0.94 13.51 23.48
CA ARG A 126 -1.87 14.10 24.46
C ARG A 126 -1.88 13.39 25.81
N ASP A 127 -1.63 12.08 25.82
CA ASP A 127 -1.65 11.25 27.02
C ASP A 127 -0.40 10.34 27.06
N ARG A 128 -0.20 9.63 28.19
CA ARG A 128 0.83 8.58 28.29
C ARG A 128 0.51 7.33 27.44
N ASN A 129 -0.38 7.47 26.46
CA ASN A 129 -0.72 6.51 25.41
C ASN A 129 -0.04 6.91 24.09
N GLY A 130 -0.31 6.20 23.03
CA GLY A 130 0.18 6.54 21.69
C GLY A 130 1.71 6.70 21.64
N ALA A 131 2.20 7.89 21.31
CA ALA A 131 3.62 8.16 21.08
C ALA A 131 4.52 7.85 22.26
N TYR A 132 4.05 8.01 23.48
CA TYR A 132 4.80 7.62 24.68
C TYR A 132 5.05 6.10 24.70
N LEU A 133 4.02 5.30 24.43
CA LEU A 133 4.15 3.84 24.41
C LEU A 133 5.05 3.36 23.28
N TRP A 134 4.96 3.98 22.09
CA TRP A 134 5.81 3.65 20.95
C TRP A 134 7.29 3.89 21.25
N ARG A 135 7.61 5.05 21.85
CA ARG A 135 8.99 5.40 22.25
C ARG A 135 9.48 4.53 23.41
N LYS A 136 8.61 4.24 24.39
CA LYS A 136 8.93 3.35 25.51
C LYS A 136 9.30 1.94 25.03
N ALA A 137 8.58 1.42 24.04
CA ALA A 137 8.89 0.14 23.40
C ALA A 137 10.08 0.24 22.43
N GLY A 138 10.56 1.45 22.07
CA GLY A 138 11.68 1.66 21.16
C GLY A 138 11.35 1.35 19.70
N LEU A 139 10.08 1.56 19.28
CA LEU A 139 9.61 1.22 17.92
C LEU A 139 10.16 2.13 16.83
N ASN A 140 10.79 3.24 17.20
CA ASN A 140 11.40 4.21 16.29
C ASN A 140 12.80 3.80 15.79
N GLN A 141 13.42 2.80 16.40
CA GLN A 141 14.73 2.27 16.00
C GLN A 141 14.72 0.77 16.15
N LEU A 142 14.48 0.08 15.03
CA LEU A 142 14.37 -1.37 15.00
C LEU A 142 15.55 -1.98 14.24
N THR A 143 15.95 -3.15 14.70
CA THR A 143 16.88 -4.04 14.01
C THR A 143 16.24 -5.40 13.85
N GLN A 144 16.71 -6.16 12.86
CA GLN A 144 16.23 -7.50 12.56
C GLN A 144 17.37 -8.51 12.76
N LYS A 145 17.06 -9.65 13.34
CA LYS A 145 18.02 -10.75 13.50
C LYS A 145 17.41 -12.04 12.99
N VAL A 146 18.08 -12.68 12.06
CA VAL A 146 17.63 -13.95 11.47
C VAL A 146 17.61 -15.07 12.50
N VAL A 147 16.48 -15.76 12.59
CA VAL A 147 16.32 -17.05 13.29
C VAL A 147 16.45 -18.20 12.30
N SER A 148 15.84 -18.06 11.13
CA SER A 148 15.99 -19.02 10.03
C SER A 148 15.80 -18.34 8.68
N LEU A 149 16.59 -18.78 7.71
CA LEU A 149 16.54 -18.29 6.34
C LEU A 149 16.52 -19.47 5.37
N LYS A 150 15.58 -19.43 4.43
CA LYS A 150 15.59 -20.25 3.22
C LYS A 150 15.77 -19.29 2.06
N ASP A 151 16.93 -19.33 1.46
CA ASP A 151 17.32 -18.44 0.37
C ASP A 151 17.27 -19.17 -0.97
N GLY A 152 16.76 -18.50 -2.01
CA GLY A 152 16.69 -19.03 -3.36
C GLY A 152 16.43 -17.93 -4.39
N LYS A 153 16.85 -18.17 -5.63
CA LYS A 153 16.84 -17.18 -6.72
C LYS A 153 15.47 -16.61 -7.07
N LYS A 154 14.39 -17.36 -6.86
CA LYS A 154 13.00 -16.95 -7.19
C LYS A 154 12.12 -16.80 -5.98
N ALA A 155 12.51 -17.34 -4.84
CA ALA A 155 11.78 -17.24 -3.60
C ALA A 155 12.72 -17.37 -2.41
N ALA A 156 12.48 -16.58 -1.37
CA ALA A 156 13.18 -16.66 -0.10
C ALA A 156 12.19 -16.47 1.05
N THR A 157 12.47 -17.07 2.21
CA THR A 157 11.71 -16.86 3.44
C THR A 157 12.65 -16.67 4.60
N ALA A 158 12.46 -15.61 5.37
CA ALA A 158 13.21 -15.32 6.59
C ALA A 158 12.27 -15.23 7.79
N LYS A 159 12.62 -15.94 8.86
CA LYS A 159 12.03 -15.70 10.19
C LYS A 159 13.03 -14.90 10.99
N VAL A 160 12.58 -13.79 11.54
CA VAL A 160 13.46 -12.84 12.24
C VAL A 160 12.87 -12.42 13.59
N GLU A 161 13.75 -12.17 14.54
CA GLU A 161 13.42 -11.41 15.74
C GLU A 161 13.55 -9.93 15.42
N ILE A 162 12.57 -9.14 15.88
CA ILE A 162 12.61 -7.69 15.81
C ILE A 162 13.04 -7.16 17.17
N LEU A 163 14.13 -6.41 17.16
CA LEU A 163 14.76 -5.88 18.38
C LEU A 163 14.72 -4.35 18.33
N ASN A 164 14.56 -3.71 19.46
CA ASN A 164 14.74 -2.27 19.58
C ASN A 164 16.22 -1.90 19.78
N ALA A 165 16.54 -0.60 19.80
CA ALA A 165 17.91 -0.09 19.95
C ALA A 165 18.62 -0.55 21.25
N LYS A 166 17.86 -1.06 22.25
CA LYS A 166 18.40 -1.62 23.49
C LYS A 166 18.62 -3.13 23.42
N GLY A 167 18.40 -3.74 22.25
CA GLY A 167 18.49 -5.18 22.06
C GLY A 167 17.29 -5.96 22.64
N MET A 168 16.24 -5.28 23.09
CA MET A 168 15.05 -5.94 23.62
C MET A 168 14.15 -6.38 22.46
N LYS A 169 13.68 -7.62 22.50
CA LYS A 169 12.75 -8.17 21.53
C LYS A 169 11.39 -7.49 21.63
N VAL A 170 10.90 -6.97 20.52
CA VAL A 170 9.58 -6.36 20.40
C VAL A 170 8.59 -7.25 19.64
N GLY A 171 9.06 -8.32 19.04
CA GLY A 171 8.23 -9.32 18.36
C GLY A 171 9.00 -10.18 17.40
N ASP A 172 8.28 -11.01 16.65
CA ASP A 172 8.78 -11.86 15.58
C ASP A 172 8.15 -11.46 14.24
N ALA A 173 8.91 -11.57 13.15
CA ALA A 173 8.37 -11.38 11.82
C ALA A 173 8.77 -12.52 10.87
N ASP A 174 7.84 -12.87 9.98
CA ASP A 174 8.10 -13.73 8.84
C ASP A 174 8.06 -12.91 7.56
N PHE A 175 9.14 -12.92 6.81
CA PHE A 175 9.23 -12.33 5.48
C PHE A 175 9.19 -13.43 4.44
N ALA A 176 8.38 -13.25 3.41
CA ALA A 176 8.37 -14.12 2.25
C ALA A 176 8.48 -13.27 0.98
N TYR A 177 9.49 -13.54 0.20
CA TYR A 177 9.83 -12.90 -1.06
C TYR A 177 9.59 -13.88 -2.20
N SER A 178 8.97 -13.46 -3.28
CA SER A 178 8.81 -14.31 -4.45
C SER A 178 8.69 -13.51 -5.74
N LEU A 179 9.40 -13.93 -6.78
CA LEU A 179 9.26 -13.42 -8.14
C LEU A 179 8.22 -14.22 -8.91
N ASN A 180 7.32 -13.52 -9.58
CA ASN A 180 6.41 -14.16 -10.53
C ASN A 180 7.05 -14.29 -11.92
N SER A 181 6.34 -14.92 -12.86
CA SER A 181 6.80 -15.09 -14.24
C SER A 181 6.97 -13.79 -15.03
N ALA A 182 6.33 -12.71 -14.59
CA ALA A 182 6.45 -11.38 -15.19
C ALA A 182 7.58 -10.53 -14.57
N GLY A 183 8.37 -11.07 -13.62
CA GLY A 183 9.44 -10.37 -12.94
C GLY A 183 8.98 -9.44 -11.81
N ALA A 184 7.71 -9.49 -11.42
CA ALA A 184 7.25 -8.71 -10.27
C ALA A 184 7.61 -9.40 -8.96
N LEU A 185 8.19 -8.65 -8.02
CA LEU A 185 8.52 -9.12 -6.68
C LEU A 185 7.29 -8.96 -5.77
N LYS A 186 6.88 -10.07 -5.16
CA LYS A 186 5.89 -10.08 -4.08
C LYS A 186 6.62 -10.16 -2.74
N VAL A 187 6.35 -9.22 -1.86
CA VAL A 187 6.81 -9.22 -0.48
C VAL A 187 5.60 -9.42 0.44
N LYS A 188 5.63 -10.47 1.26
CA LYS A 188 4.62 -10.73 2.29
C LYS A 188 5.31 -10.70 3.65
N VAL A 189 4.78 -9.89 4.57
CA VAL A 189 5.26 -9.80 5.94
C VAL A 189 4.14 -10.16 6.90
N THR A 190 4.47 -10.96 7.89
CA THR A 190 3.60 -11.24 9.03
C THR A 190 4.36 -10.88 10.30
N PHE A 191 3.88 -9.88 11.02
CA PHE A 191 4.47 -9.45 12.28
C PHE A 191 3.62 -9.94 13.45
N ARG A 192 4.29 -10.46 14.47
CA ARG A 192 3.71 -10.89 15.75
C ARG A 192 4.35 -10.11 16.88
N PRO A 193 3.69 -9.05 17.39
CA PRO A 193 4.23 -8.25 18.48
C PRO A 193 4.32 -9.05 19.78
N ASP A 194 5.36 -8.78 20.57
CA ASP A 194 5.35 -9.14 21.99
C ASP A 194 4.43 -8.16 22.72
N THR A 195 3.24 -8.61 23.07
CA THR A 195 2.22 -7.77 23.73
C THR A 195 2.58 -7.36 25.16
N ALA A 196 3.59 -7.98 25.76
CA ALA A 196 4.13 -7.50 27.05
C ALA A 196 4.90 -6.18 26.86
N VAL A 197 5.56 -6.01 25.71
CA VAL A 197 6.40 -4.85 25.37
C VAL A 197 5.64 -3.84 24.51
N VAL A 198 5.00 -4.30 23.45
CA VAL A 198 4.30 -3.47 22.46
C VAL A 198 2.83 -3.36 22.81
N LYS A 199 2.45 -2.30 23.49
CA LYS A 199 1.06 -2.02 23.90
C LYS A 199 0.25 -1.31 22.82
N SER A 200 0.93 -0.64 21.90
CA SER A 200 0.35 0.15 20.82
C SER A 200 1.39 0.32 19.71
N MET A 201 0.94 0.43 18.48
CA MET A 201 1.79 0.69 17.30
C MET A 201 1.22 1.86 16.49
N ALA A 202 2.10 2.70 15.97
CA ALA A 202 1.72 3.82 15.11
C ALA A 202 1.32 3.35 13.70
N ARG A 203 2.00 2.32 13.21
CA ARG A 203 1.79 1.75 11.87
C ARG A 203 2.39 0.35 11.79
N LEU A 204 2.01 -0.37 10.79
CA LEU A 204 2.68 -1.59 10.33
C LEU A 204 2.98 -1.41 8.85
N GLY A 205 4.24 -1.35 8.48
CA GLY A 205 4.64 -1.15 7.09
C GLY A 205 6.07 -1.55 6.83
N LEU A 206 6.49 -1.37 5.59
CA LEU A 206 7.87 -1.51 5.15
C LEU A 206 8.41 -0.12 4.78
N THR A 207 9.69 0.09 4.99
CA THR A 207 10.41 1.26 4.53
C THR A 207 11.64 0.85 3.74
N PHE A 208 11.93 1.60 2.70
CA PHE A 208 13.10 1.44 1.83
C PHE A 208 13.32 2.76 1.07
N GLU A 209 14.49 2.93 0.55
CA GLU A 209 14.83 4.03 -0.35
C GLU A 209 15.20 3.45 -1.72
N MET A 210 14.86 4.19 -2.75
CA MET A 210 15.24 3.87 -4.12
C MET A 210 16.25 4.91 -4.62
N ASN A 211 17.03 4.54 -5.63
CA ASN A 211 17.92 5.47 -6.28
C ASN A 211 17.17 6.69 -6.85
N ASP A 212 17.79 7.86 -6.85
CA ASP A 212 17.23 9.14 -7.30
C ASP A 212 16.66 9.11 -8.73
N ALA A 213 17.13 8.20 -9.56
CA ALA A 213 16.61 7.98 -10.91
C ALA A 213 15.13 7.51 -10.92
N TYR A 214 14.60 7.04 -9.78
CA TYR A 214 13.25 6.49 -9.65
C TYR A 214 12.34 7.41 -8.81
N GLY A 215 12.28 8.69 -9.17
CA GLY A 215 11.48 9.70 -8.48
C GLY A 215 9.97 9.62 -8.74
N ASN A 216 9.52 8.88 -9.76
CA ASN A 216 8.11 8.72 -10.09
C ASN A 216 7.59 7.38 -9.58
N VAL A 217 6.53 7.43 -8.76
CA VAL A 217 5.88 6.23 -8.19
C VAL A 217 4.45 6.15 -8.68
N ALA A 218 4.08 5.02 -9.28
CA ALA A 218 2.69 4.67 -9.54
C ALA A 218 2.30 3.51 -8.62
N TYR A 219 1.17 3.62 -7.94
CA TYR A 219 0.71 2.57 -7.05
C TYR A 219 -0.79 2.29 -7.22
N LEU A 220 -1.18 1.07 -6.93
CA LEU A 220 -2.57 0.66 -6.75
C LEU A 220 -2.74 0.22 -5.31
N GLY A 221 -3.58 0.90 -4.58
CA GLY A 221 -3.80 0.67 -3.16
C GLY A 221 -5.05 1.38 -2.67
N ARG A 222 -5.26 1.34 -1.38
CA ARG A 222 -6.35 2.11 -0.78
C ARG A 222 -5.99 3.58 -0.76
N GLY A 223 -6.98 4.40 -1.10
CA GLY A 223 -7.14 5.84 -0.95
C GLY A 223 -5.93 6.73 -1.16
N ASP A 224 -6.22 7.95 -1.37
CA ASP A 224 -5.29 9.09 -1.32
C ASP A 224 -5.17 9.67 0.11
N ASN A 225 -6.04 9.25 1.03
CA ASN A 225 -6.01 9.59 2.45
C ASN A 225 -5.41 8.46 3.30
N GLU A 226 -5.23 8.73 4.60
CA GLU A 226 -4.85 7.70 5.56
C GLU A 226 -5.89 6.58 5.61
N THR A 227 -5.44 5.36 5.54
CA THR A 227 -6.31 4.16 5.54
C THR A 227 -6.47 3.57 6.94
N TYR A 228 -6.70 4.40 7.94
CA TYR A 228 -7.12 3.94 9.26
C TYR A 228 -8.54 3.36 9.20
N SER A 229 -8.87 2.48 10.14
CA SER A 229 -10.16 1.78 10.15
C SER A 229 -11.38 2.70 10.21
N ASP A 230 -11.22 3.89 10.75
CA ASP A 230 -12.23 4.95 10.86
C ASP A 230 -12.20 5.96 9.70
N ARG A 231 -11.27 5.80 8.76
CA ARG A 231 -11.09 6.67 7.59
C ARG A 231 -10.84 5.88 6.30
N MET A 232 -11.34 4.66 6.24
CA MET A 232 -11.34 3.89 5.00
C MET A 232 -12.49 4.38 4.11
N GLN A 233 -12.13 4.89 2.97
CA GLN A 233 -13.02 5.23 1.87
C GLN A 233 -12.80 4.25 0.72
#